data_c89433cbf2a83842aebe1f290eb85552
#
_entry.id   c89433cbf2a83842aebe1f290eb85552
#
_cell.length_a   1.000
_cell.length_b   1.000
_cell.length_c   1.000
_cell.angle_alpha   90.00
_cell.angle_beta   90.00
_cell.angle_gamma   90.00
#
_symmetry.space_group_name_H-M   'P 1'
#
loop_
_entity.id
_entity.type
_entity.pdbx_description
1 polymer ?
#
loop_
_entity_poly.entity_id
_entity_poly.type
_entity_poly.pdbx_seq_one_letter_code
_entity_poly.pdbx_strand_id
1 'polypeptide(L)'
;MMKNKILYILSVAVIFFAARTFAFADSRRDSTLRFAFLTDTHLAANSGAIDDLKACLRDINDQDSLDFVLFGGDITDFGTDEEIALAKSMMDTLKFPYYVVQGNHDANWSESGCNTFLKVFGYEHFDFKKKGWRFIGCNSGPDMRMAPGLAPRETMEWLKSLDKEGKCIFINHYPMDSSVLNYFDVTKQLKRLDVRFEIGGHWHQNIAMNYMGIPAVLCRSTLSAGRVPGYNIVRLSPEKISFSERKIFGSTVVEMSPWYEYEFHGPVVDTVHYDAYGLPDDYPWMRYDVNERYPQVREVWKQVFGANLAAGFAVKGDRAYFPLASGTVNCISLKDGHTIWSKSFGSKIYSTPAISGNTLVFGCTDGKVYALKASDGSVKWEYATAKSVLASPLIMNGIVYVGGSDNAFRALDLKTGKAVWTYTGVEGHAISSPYGDQERVVFGTWGRKLYSLDPKTGREQWVWTVGKPSRMHSPAHCVPVYAAGRIFVAVPDRNVYAIDAKTGKELFHVAGGRDA
;
A
#
# COMPACT_ATOMS: atom_id res chain seq x y z
N MET A 1 25.98 -45.28 61.87
CA MET A 1 24.93 -45.32 60.78
C MET A 1 24.24 -44.00 60.49
N MET A 2 24.34 -42.95 61.27
CA MET A 2 23.68 -41.65 61.01
C MET A 2 24.47 -40.68 60.10
N LYS A 3 25.80 -40.75 60.06
CA LYS A 3 26.60 -39.82 59.20
C LYS A 3 26.49 -40.08 57.70
N ASN A 4 26.24 -41.31 57.26
CA ASN A 4 26.13 -41.63 55.83
C ASN A 4 24.73 -41.29 55.19
N LYS A 5 23.67 -41.14 56.01
CA LYS A 5 22.34 -40.74 55.48
C LYS A 5 22.23 -39.24 55.22
N ILE A 6 22.96 -38.40 55.98
CA ILE A 6 22.97 -36.95 55.77
C ILE A 6 23.75 -36.58 54.51
N LEU A 7 24.80 -37.28 54.18
CA LEU A 7 25.61 -37.06 52.97
C LEU A 7 24.85 -37.42 51.70
N TYR A 8 23.97 -38.45 51.74
CA TYR A 8 23.18 -38.88 50.62
C TYR A 8 22.00 -37.90 50.33
N ILE A 9 21.41 -37.30 51.38
CA ILE A 9 20.33 -36.33 51.26
C ILE A 9 20.88 -35.00 50.71
N LEU A 10 22.07 -34.57 51.09
CA LEU A 10 22.72 -33.37 50.56
C LEU A 10 23.14 -33.54 49.08
N SER A 11 23.62 -34.73 48.67
CA SER A 11 24.01 -35.03 47.28
C SER A 11 22.78 -35.06 46.37
N VAL A 12 21.66 -35.62 46.82
CA VAL A 12 20.41 -35.66 46.04
C VAL A 12 19.77 -34.26 45.92
N ALA A 13 19.84 -33.43 46.98
CA ALA A 13 19.33 -32.07 46.97
C ALA A 13 20.13 -31.16 46.03
N VAL A 14 21.47 -31.31 45.96
CA VAL A 14 22.34 -30.55 45.04
C VAL A 14 22.10 -30.96 43.60
N ILE A 15 21.90 -32.26 43.31
CA ILE A 15 21.59 -32.75 41.95
C ILE A 15 20.20 -32.26 41.50
N PHE A 16 19.19 -32.23 42.38
CA PHE A 16 17.88 -31.71 42.06
C PHE A 16 17.84 -30.17 41.86
N PHE A 17 18.71 -29.44 42.59
CA PHE A 17 18.81 -27.97 42.39
C PHE A 17 19.59 -27.63 41.12
N ALA A 18 20.68 -28.38 40.80
CA ALA A 18 21.39 -28.23 39.53
C ALA A 18 20.53 -28.63 38.32
N ALA A 19 19.77 -29.74 38.40
CA ALA A 19 18.86 -30.16 37.34
C ALA A 19 17.71 -29.15 37.11
N ARG A 20 17.17 -28.52 38.15
CA ARG A 20 16.18 -27.46 38.01
C ARG A 20 16.75 -26.18 37.42
N THR A 21 17.97 -25.77 37.79
CA THR A 21 18.63 -24.59 37.18
C THR A 21 19.06 -24.84 35.75
N PHE A 22 19.50 -26.04 35.38
CA PHE A 22 19.76 -26.40 33.97
C PHE A 22 18.46 -26.49 33.14
N ALA A 23 17.37 -27.05 33.66
CA ALA A 23 16.08 -27.10 32.97
C ALA A 23 15.46 -25.69 32.79
N PHE A 24 15.62 -24.77 33.77
CA PHE A 24 15.19 -23.37 33.64
C PHE A 24 16.06 -22.57 32.68
N ALA A 25 17.37 -22.82 32.60
CA ALA A 25 18.25 -22.15 31.63
C ALA A 25 18.00 -22.64 30.19
N ASP A 26 17.69 -23.93 30.00
CA ASP A 26 17.40 -24.50 28.69
C ASP A 26 16.02 -24.08 28.19
N SER A 27 15.00 -24.01 29.07
CA SER A 27 13.67 -23.49 28.70
C SER A 27 13.68 -21.98 28.37
N ARG A 28 14.59 -21.19 28.97
CA ARG A 28 14.74 -19.76 28.63
C ARG A 28 15.46 -19.54 27.30
N ARG A 29 16.41 -20.41 26.92
CA ARG A 29 17.05 -20.35 25.59
C ARG A 29 16.05 -20.66 24.46
N ASP A 30 15.10 -21.54 24.68
CA ASP A 30 14.12 -21.94 23.69
C ASP A 30 12.98 -20.90 23.49
N SER A 31 12.83 -19.94 24.42
CA SER A 31 11.83 -18.89 24.36
C SER A 31 12.29 -17.60 23.64
N THR A 32 13.59 -17.48 23.33
CA THR A 32 14.14 -16.31 22.64
C THR A 32 14.05 -16.47 21.12
N LEU A 33 13.45 -15.50 20.47
CA LEU A 33 13.42 -15.38 19.01
C LEU A 33 14.61 -14.57 18.52
N ARG A 34 15.17 -14.98 17.39
CA ARG A 34 16.16 -14.23 16.64
C ARG A 34 15.72 -14.17 15.18
N PHE A 35 15.47 -12.97 14.66
CA PHE A 35 15.02 -12.79 13.29
C PHE A 35 15.68 -11.58 12.63
N ALA A 36 15.73 -11.57 11.30
CA ALA A 36 16.18 -10.44 10.51
C ALA A 36 15.00 -9.56 10.14
N PHE A 37 15.19 -8.23 10.19
CA PHE A 37 14.25 -7.23 9.72
C PHE A 37 14.88 -6.38 8.64
N LEU A 38 14.32 -6.46 7.43
CA LEU A 38 14.67 -5.67 6.26
C LEU A 38 13.50 -4.77 5.88
N THR A 39 13.78 -3.60 5.35
CA THR A 39 12.75 -2.67 4.86
C THR A 39 13.35 -1.76 3.81
N ASP A 40 12.50 -1.11 3.01
CA ASP A 40 12.90 -0.08 2.04
C ASP A 40 14.01 -0.60 1.11
N THR A 41 13.75 -1.73 0.47
CA THR A 41 14.70 -2.35 -0.48
C THR A 41 14.69 -1.67 -1.84
N HIS A 42 13.58 -1.00 -2.22
CA HIS A 42 13.41 -0.20 -3.43
C HIS A 42 13.98 -0.86 -4.70
N LEU A 43 13.61 -2.12 -4.90
CA LEU A 43 14.08 -2.84 -6.07
C LEU A 43 13.52 -2.25 -7.36
N ALA A 44 14.42 -1.97 -8.29
CA ALA A 44 14.10 -1.61 -9.66
C ALA A 44 15.07 -2.28 -10.61
N ALA A 45 14.65 -2.51 -11.84
CA ALA A 45 15.52 -3.09 -12.86
C ALA A 45 16.79 -2.23 -13.05
N ASN A 46 17.95 -2.87 -13.08
CA ASN A 46 19.26 -2.24 -13.28
C ASN A 46 19.66 -1.20 -12.22
N SER A 47 19.12 -1.31 -10.99
CA SER A 47 19.49 -0.45 -9.86
C SER A 47 20.51 -1.13 -8.95
N GLY A 48 21.30 -0.33 -8.21
CA GLY A 48 22.21 -0.82 -7.17
C GLY A 48 21.49 -1.51 -6.00
N ALA A 49 20.20 -1.29 -5.85
CA ALA A 49 19.36 -1.94 -4.84
C ALA A 49 19.36 -3.48 -4.99
N ILE A 50 19.51 -3.99 -6.21
CA ILE A 50 19.62 -5.44 -6.46
C ILE A 50 20.87 -6.00 -5.79
N ASP A 51 22.01 -5.33 -5.92
CA ASP A 51 23.27 -5.80 -5.34
C ASP A 51 23.28 -5.63 -3.82
N ASP A 52 22.71 -4.54 -3.31
CA ASP A 52 22.53 -4.30 -1.89
C ASP A 52 21.66 -5.39 -1.23
N LEU A 53 20.51 -5.71 -1.82
CA LEU A 53 19.64 -6.79 -1.31
C LEU A 53 20.32 -8.15 -1.42
N LYS A 54 20.99 -8.48 -2.54
CA LYS A 54 21.74 -9.74 -2.69
C LYS A 54 22.79 -9.90 -1.60
N ALA A 55 23.49 -8.82 -1.25
CA ALA A 55 24.48 -8.85 -0.17
C ALA A 55 23.82 -9.16 1.18
N CYS A 56 22.68 -8.53 1.49
CA CYS A 56 21.92 -8.80 2.72
C CYS A 56 21.41 -10.25 2.75
N LEU A 57 20.82 -10.76 1.66
CA LEU A 57 20.28 -12.13 1.61
C LEU A 57 21.36 -13.19 1.73
N ARG A 58 22.55 -12.96 1.15
CA ARG A 58 23.72 -13.87 1.35
C ARG A 58 24.11 -13.92 2.81
N ASP A 59 24.31 -12.77 3.46
CA ASP A 59 24.69 -12.72 4.86
C ASP A 59 23.61 -13.34 5.77
N ILE A 60 22.33 -13.16 5.48
CA ILE A 60 21.23 -13.83 6.20
C ILE A 60 21.33 -15.34 6.04
N ASN A 61 21.57 -15.84 4.83
CA ASN A 61 21.72 -17.27 4.58
C ASN A 61 22.97 -17.87 5.23
N ASP A 62 23.98 -17.07 5.52
CA ASP A 62 25.19 -17.50 6.24
C ASP A 62 25.02 -17.49 7.77
N GLN A 63 23.86 -17.02 8.29
CA GLN A 63 23.56 -17.11 9.73
C GLN A 63 23.29 -18.57 10.14
N ASP A 64 23.83 -18.97 11.31
CA ASP A 64 23.65 -20.31 11.85
C ASP A 64 22.20 -20.57 12.31
N SER A 65 21.52 -19.53 12.80
CA SER A 65 20.15 -19.67 13.34
C SER A 65 19.38 -18.37 13.27
N LEU A 66 18.34 -18.35 12.46
CA LEU A 66 17.25 -17.38 12.50
C LEU A 66 15.92 -18.12 12.56
N ASP A 67 14.96 -17.58 13.26
CA ASP A 67 13.61 -18.15 13.30
C ASP A 67 12.82 -17.85 12.02
N PHE A 68 13.00 -16.63 11.46
CA PHE A 68 12.38 -16.14 10.22
C PHE A 68 13.02 -14.80 9.79
N VAL A 69 12.54 -14.26 8.67
CA VAL A 69 12.89 -12.95 8.13
C VAL A 69 11.61 -12.12 7.94
N LEU A 70 11.63 -10.84 8.29
CA LEU A 70 10.54 -9.90 8.05
C LEU A 70 10.96 -8.82 7.07
N PHE A 71 10.08 -8.49 6.12
CA PHE A 71 10.24 -7.36 5.22
C PHE A 71 9.18 -6.31 5.54
N GLY A 72 9.63 -5.12 5.95
CA GLY A 72 8.82 -4.01 6.46
C GLY A 72 8.27 -3.07 5.39
N GLY A 73 8.13 -3.52 4.14
CA GLY A 73 7.57 -2.73 3.04
C GLY A 73 8.60 -1.97 2.21
N ASP A 74 8.11 -1.26 1.17
CA ASP A 74 8.90 -0.62 0.12
C ASP A 74 9.93 -1.59 -0.47
N ILE A 75 9.41 -2.79 -0.83
CA ILE A 75 10.24 -3.84 -1.43
C ILE A 75 10.61 -3.51 -2.87
N THR A 76 9.79 -2.70 -3.55
CA THR A 76 9.97 -2.22 -4.91
C THR A 76 10.15 -0.70 -4.94
N ASP A 77 10.69 -0.17 -6.04
CA ASP A 77 10.80 1.28 -6.24
C ASP A 77 9.51 1.90 -6.78
N PHE A 78 8.72 1.14 -7.55
CA PHE A 78 7.52 1.67 -8.19
C PHE A 78 6.30 0.71 -8.21
N GLY A 79 6.37 -0.46 -7.60
CA GLY A 79 5.26 -1.41 -7.53
C GLY A 79 4.86 -2.00 -8.88
N THR A 80 5.78 -2.10 -9.84
CA THR A 80 5.52 -2.77 -11.11
C THR A 80 5.44 -4.28 -10.93
N ASP A 81 4.74 -4.97 -11.83
CA ASP A 81 4.63 -6.44 -11.79
C ASP A 81 6.00 -7.11 -11.87
N GLU A 82 6.89 -6.56 -12.69
CA GLU A 82 8.27 -7.02 -12.85
C GLU A 82 9.11 -6.82 -11.59
N GLU A 83 8.99 -5.67 -10.93
CA GLU A 83 9.70 -5.40 -9.67
C GLU A 83 9.22 -6.31 -8.54
N ILE A 84 7.91 -6.56 -8.41
CA ILE A 84 7.36 -7.48 -7.43
C ILE A 84 7.81 -8.92 -7.69
N ALA A 85 7.80 -9.35 -8.96
CA ALA A 85 8.31 -10.67 -9.34
C ALA A 85 9.81 -10.82 -9.06
N LEU A 86 10.61 -9.79 -9.34
CA LEU A 86 12.03 -9.74 -9.01
C LEU A 86 12.25 -9.84 -7.50
N ALA A 87 11.55 -9.03 -6.70
CA ALA A 87 11.62 -9.07 -5.25
C ALA A 87 11.34 -10.49 -4.71
N LYS A 88 10.24 -11.09 -5.18
CA LYS A 88 9.88 -12.46 -4.80
C LYS A 88 10.97 -13.47 -5.15
N SER A 89 11.50 -13.42 -6.37
CA SER A 89 12.55 -14.34 -6.83
C SER A 89 13.82 -14.24 -6.00
N MET A 90 14.17 -13.04 -5.54
CA MET A 90 15.32 -12.82 -4.66
C MET A 90 15.04 -13.32 -3.25
N MET A 91 13.87 -13.01 -2.68
CA MET A 91 13.46 -13.45 -1.34
C MET A 91 13.35 -14.99 -1.24
N ASP A 92 12.94 -15.65 -2.32
CA ASP A 92 12.87 -17.13 -2.39
C ASP A 92 14.24 -17.82 -2.32
N THR A 93 15.34 -17.08 -2.40
CA THR A 93 16.70 -17.63 -2.13
C THR A 93 16.99 -17.80 -0.64
N LEU A 94 16.14 -17.28 0.25
CA LEU A 94 16.31 -17.42 1.70
C LEU A 94 16.12 -18.87 2.14
N LYS A 95 16.97 -19.30 3.05
CA LYS A 95 16.86 -20.59 3.73
C LYS A 95 15.84 -20.59 4.87
N PHE A 96 15.40 -19.40 5.31
CA PHE A 96 14.50 -19.19 6.43
C PHE A 96 13.11 -18.78 5.92
N PRO A 97 12.02 -19.11 6.64
CA PRO A 97 10.71 -18.57 6.35
C PRO A 97 10.74 -17.05 6.36
N TYR A 98 9.98 -16.40 5.49
CA TYR A 98 9.89 -14.95 5.48
C TYR A 98 8.46 -14.46 5.32
N TYR A 99 8.19 -13.24 5.79
CA TYR A 99 6.91 -12.55 5.70
C TYR A 99 7.13 -11.11 5.26
N VAL A 100 6.20 -10.59 4.48
CA VAL A 100 6.34 -9.28 3.82
C VAL A 100 5.08 -8.46 4.06
N VAL A 101 5.23 -7.18 4.39
CA VAL A 101 4.15 -6.19 4.30
C VAL A 101 4.42 -5.25 3.12
N GLN A 102 3.38 -4.65 2.57
CA GLN A 102 3.51 -3.62 1.54
C GLN A 102 3.90 -2.28 2.16
N GLY A 103 4.73 -1.51 1.44
CA GLY A 103 4.95 -0.10 1.70
C GLY A 103 4.23 0.78 0.67
N ASN A 104 4.46 2.09 0.73
CA ASN A 104 3.83 3.03 -0.20
C ASN A 104 4.37 2.88 -1.63
N HIS A 105 5.64 2.53 -1.80
CA HIS A 105 6.21 2.30 -3.12
C HIS A 105 5.63 1.05 -3.80
N ASP A 106 5.18 0.07 -3.03
CA ASP A 106 4.54 -1.13 -3.54
C ASP A 106 3.06 -0.89 -3.91
N ALA A 107 2.38 0.06 -3.25
CA ALA A 107 0.94 0.23 -3.31
C ALA A 107 0.48 1.45 -4.11
N ASN A 108 1.12 2.62 -3.93
CA ASN A 108 0.62 3.89 -4.47
C ASN A 108 0.60 3.93 -5.99
N TRP A 109 1.56 3.28 -6.64
CA TRP A 109 1.77 3.32 -8.09
C TRP A 109 1.69 1.95 -8.75
N SER A 110 1.17 0.96 -8.02
CA SER A 110 1.06 -0.40 -8.52
C SER A 110 0.30 -0.45 -9.85
N GLU A 111 0.90 -0.99 -10.89
CA GLU A 111 0.28 -1.13 -12.21
C GLU A 111 -0.81 -2.22 -12.24
N SER A 112 -0.87 -3.07 -11.21
CA SER A 112 -1.90 -4.09 -11.03
C SER A 112 -2.95 -3.73 -9.98
N GLY A 113 -2.86 -2.53 -9.35
CA GLY A 113 -3.69 -2.18 -8.20
C GLY A 113 -3.47 -3.12 -7.01
N CYS A 114 -2.21 -3.45 -6.72
CA CYS A 114 -1.76 -4.36 -5.67
C CYS A 114 -2.15 -5.85 -5.86
N ASN A 115 -2.82 -6.22 -6.96
CA ASN A 115 -3.18 -7.62 -7.22
C ASN A 115 -1.97 -8.53 -7.40
N THR A 116 -0.90 -8.04 -8.03
CA THR A 116 0.31 -8.84 -8.24
C THR A 116 0.99 -9.18 -6.93
N PHE A 117 1.01 -8.26 -5.96
CA PHE A 117 1.51 -8.55 -4.63
C PHE A 117 0.72 -9.71 -3.98
N LEU A 118 -0.62 -9.60 -3.93
CA LEU A 118 -1.49 -10.66 -3.40
C LEU A 118 -1.28 -11.99 -4.12
N LYS A 119 -1.21 -11.97 -5.47
CA LYS A 119 -1.00 -13.17 -6.29
C LYS A 119 0.35 -13.85 -6.03
N VAL A 120 1.40 -13.04 -5.84
CA VAL A 120 2.79 -13.51 -5.71
C VAL A 120 3.12 -13.97 -4.29
N PHE A 121 2.67 -13.24 -3.27
CA PHE A 121 2.92 -13.57 -1.87
C PHE A 121 1.79 -14.40 -1.23
N GLY A 122 0.57 -14.39 -1.81
CA GLY A 122 -0.57 -15.17 -1.36
C GLY A 122 -1.39 -14.52 -0.24
N TYR A 123 -1.00 -13.32 0.22
CA TYR A 123 -1.68 -12.59 1.30
C TYR A 123 -1.40 -11.08 1.22
N GLU A 124 -2.24 -10.26 1.83
CA GLU A 124 -2.02 -8.82 2.09
C GLU A 124 -1.80 -8.52 3.58
N HIS A 125 -2.17 -9.47 4.45
CA HIS A 125 -1.98 -9.43 5.89
C HIS A 125 -1.44 -10.77 6.36
N PHE A 126 -0.64 -10.77 7.43
CA PHE A 126 -0.22 -12.00 8.06
C PHE A 126 -0.48 -11.99 9.56
N ASP A 127 -0.71 -13.16 10.11
CA ASP A 127 -0.91 -13.43 11.52
C ASP A 127 -0.32 -14.81 11.82
N PHE A 128 0.76 -14.86 12.55
CA PHE A 128 1.40 -16.12 12.93
C PHE A 128 1.95 -16.09 14.35
N LYS A 129 2.15 -17.26 14.93
CA LYS A 129 2.70 -17.43 16.27
C LYS A 129 4.04 -18.16 16.22
N LYS A 130 4.98 -17.70 17.04
CA LYS A 130 6.29 -18.33 17.20
C LYS A 130 6.81 -18.13 18.63
N LYS A 131 7.19 -19.21 19.30
CA LYS A 131 7.80 -19.20 20.65
C LYS A 131 7.08 -18.29 21.65
N GLY A 132 5.74 -18.36 21.69
CA GLY A 132 4.91 -17.60 22.65
C GLY A 132 4.61 -16.14 22.26
N TRP A 133 5.08 -15.66 21.12
CA TRP A 133 4.75 -14.37 20.53
C TRP A 133 3.85 -14.51 19.30
N ARG A 134 2.98 -13.55 19.11
CA ARG A 134 2.17 -13.39 17.90
C ARG A 134 2.72 -12.23 17.08
N PHE A 135 2.80 -12.43 15.76
CA PHE A 135 3.24 -11.41 14.78
C PHE A 135 2.09 -11.09 13.87
N ILE A 136 1.71 -9.82 13.85
CA ILE A 136 0.61 -9.30 13.03
C ILE A 136 1.21 -8.29 12.06
N GLY A 137 1.03 -8.48 10.77
CA GLY A 137 1.50 -7.56 9.74
C GLY A 137 0.42 -7.15 8.78
N CYS A 138 0.37 -5.87 8.42
CA CYS A 138 -0.61 -5.38 7.45
C CYS A 138 -0.09 -4.21 6.63
N ASN A 139 -0.78 -3.93 5.51
CA ASN A 139 -0.58 -2.75 4.71
C ASN A 139 -1.08 -1.50 5.46
N SER A 140 -0.25 -0.46 5.54
CA SER A 140 -0.57 0.86 6.05
C SER A 140 -0.42 1.97 5.00
N GLY A 141 -0.01 1.62 3.76
CA GLY A 141 0.00 2.50 2.61
C GLY A 141 -1.37 2.56 1.93
N PRO A 142 -1.77 3.71 1.38
CA PRO A 142 -3.02 3.81 0.64
C PRO A 142 -2.87 3.15 -0.73
N ASP A 143 -3.76 2.21 -1.04
CA ASP A 143 -3.80 1.61 -2.37
C ASP A 143 -4.10 2.67 -3.44
N MET A 144 -3.25 2.75 -4.46
CA MET A 144 -3.44 3.62 -5.63
C MET A 144 -3.64 5.11 -5.30
N ARG A 145 -3.07 5.59 -4.21
CA ARG A 145 -3.20 6.96 -3.74
C ARG A 145 -1.88 7.47 -3.18
N MET A 146 -1.56 8.73 -3.48
CA MET A 146 -0.41 9.41 -2.86
C MET A 146 -0.63 9.64 -1.35
N ALA A 147 0.47 9.86 -0.63
CA ALA A 147 0.45 10.19 0.80
C ALA A 147 -0.67 11.20 1.18
N PRO A 148 -1.17 11.19 2.42
CA PRO A 148 -0.67 10.45 3.57
C PRO A 148 -1.05 8.96 3.58
N GLY A 149 -0.42 8.18 4.45
CA GLY A 149 -0.75 6.79 4.69
C GLY A 149 -2.20 6.62 5.13
N LEU A 150 -2.77 5.47 4.89
CA LEU A 150 -4.12 5.09 5.31
C LEU A 150 -4.17 3.58 5.44
N ALA A 151 -4.45 3.05 6.61
CA ALA A 151 -4.83 1.65 6.72
C ALA A 151 -6.19 1.45 6.02
N PRO A 152 -6.26 0.66 4.93
CA PRO A 152 -7.50 0.46 4.20
C PRO A 152 -8.63 -0.07 5.09
N ARG A 153 -9.89 0.17 4.68
CA ARG A 153 -11.04 -0.30 5.47
C ARG A 153 -11.03 -1.83 5.62
N GLU A 154 -10.63 -2.54 4.59
CA GLU A 154 -10.49 -4.00 4.61
C GLU A 154 -9.46 -4.45 5.67
N THR A 155 -8.34 -3.75 5.77
CA THR A 155 -7.33 -3.95 6.83
C THR A 155 -7.92 -3.67 8.21
N MET A 156 -8.70 -2.58 8.35
CA MET A 156 -9.34 -2.25 9.62
C MET A 156 -10.38 -3.30 10.04
N GLU A 157 -11.21 -3.79 9.12
CA GLU A 157 -12.16 -4.87 9.40
C GLU A 157 -11.46 -6.18 9.76
N TRP A 158 -10.36 -6.50 9.07
CA TRP A 158 -9.51 -7.63 9.43
C TRP A 158 -8.92 -7.49 10.84
N LEU A 159 -8.32 -6.35 11.19
CA LEU A 159 -7.80 -6.10 12.53
C LEU A 159 -8.88 -6.25 13.61
N LYS A 160 -10.09 -5.75 13.36
CA LYS A 160 -11.24 -5.87 14.27
C LYS A 160 -11.70 -7.33 14.46
N SER A 161 -11.56 -8.16 13.43
CA SER A 161 -11.96 -9.57 13.45
C SER A 161 -11.01 -10.46 14.24
N LEU A 162 -9.78 -9.99 14.51
CA LEU A 162 -8.78 -10.77 15.24
C LEU A 162 -9.14 -10.85 16.73
N ASP A 163 -9.00 -12.04 17.32
CA ASP A 163 -9.12 -12.23 18.74
C ASP A 163 -7.85 -11.81 19.49
N LYS A 164 -8.02 -11.42 20.76
CA LYS A 164 -6.88 -11.17 21.65
C LYS A 164 -6.26 -12.51 22.07
N GLU A 165 -5.07 -12.81 21.54
CA GLU A 165 -4.38 -14.06 21.79
C GLU A 165 -2.88 -13.86 22.09
N GLY A 166 -2.56 -13.54 23.34
CA GLY A 166 -1.20 -13.38 23.82
C GLY A 166 -0.54 -12.05 23.41
N LYS A 167 0.75 -11.95 23.69
CA LYS A 167 1.58 -10.77 23.39
C LYS A 167 1.83 -10.67 21.89
N CYS A 168 1.64 -9.47 21.31
CA CYS A 168 1.81 -9.25 19.88
C CYS A 168 2.97 -8.30 19.59
N ILE A 169 3.65 -8.56 18.46
CA ILE A 169 4.51 -7.62 17.74
C ILE A 169 3.76 -7.22 16.47
N PHE A 170 3.67 -5.93 16.20
CA PHE A 170 3.02 -5.40 15.00
C PHE A 170 4.05 -4.98 13.98
N ILE A 171 3.80 -5.31 12.71
CA ILE A 171 4.67 -5.01 11.58
C ILE A 171 3.86 -4.22 10.56
N ASN A 172 4.35 -3.03 10.22
CA ASN A 172 3.80 -2.21 9.16
C ASN A 172 4.92 -1.42 8.47
N HIS A 173 4.60 -0.55 7.53
CA HIS A 173 5.60 0.26 6.85
C HIS A 173 5.67 1.69 7.38
N TYR A 174 4.53 2.40 7.35
CA TYR A 174 4.46 3.80 7.79
C TYR A 174 4.62 3.95 9.30
N PRO A 175 5.21 5.07 9.79
CA PRO A 175 5.09 5.43 11.19
C PRO A 175 3.61 5.60 11.55
N MET A 176 3.16 4.97 12.65
CA MET A 176 1.75 4.99 13.07
C MET A 176 1.42 6.26 13.86
N ASP A 177 1.71 7.40 13.25
CA ASP A 177 1.42 8.76 13.73
C ASP A 177 0.57 9.52 12.70
N SER A 178 0.59 10.85 12.73
CA SER A 178 -0.13 11.71 11.77
C SER A 178 0.28 11.51 10.30
N SER A 179 1.31 10.72 10.01
CA SER A 179 1.64 10.27 8.65
C SER A 179 0.60 9.29 8.07
N VAL A 180 -0.23 8.70 8.94
CA VAL A 180 -1.35 7.81 8.58
C VAL A 180 -2.67 8.44 9.03
N LEU A 181 -3.60 8.70 8.12
CA LEU A 181 -4.84 9.45 8.41
C LEU A 181 -5.68 8.86 9.54
N ASN A 182 -5.73 7.54 9.65
CA ASN A 182 -6.51 6.80 10.65
C ASN A 182 -5.63 6.09 11.69
N TYR A 183 -4.44 6.65 11.98
CA TYR A 183 -3.48 6.07 12.93
C TYR A 183 -4.10 5.77 14.30
N PHE A 184 -4.98 6.63 14.79
CA PHE A 184 -5.64 6.48 16.09
C PHE A 184 -6.60 5.27 16.12
N ASP A 185 -7.33 5.00 15.02
CA ASP A 185 -8.20 3.82 14.91
C ASP A 185 -7.38 2.53 14.86
N VAL A 186 -6.27 2.53 14.09
CA VAL A 186 -5.32 1.41 14.05
C VAL A 186 -4.76 1.16 15.44
N THR A 187 -4.17 2.17 16.07
CA THR A 187 -3.55 2.08 17.41
C THR A 187 -4.54 1.56 18.47
N LYS A 188 -5.80 1.98 18.40
CA LYS A 188 -6.86 1.46 19.27
C LYS A 188 -7.05 -0.06 19.11
N GLN A 189 -7.03 -0.57 17.87
CA GLN A 189 -7.09 -2.02 17.64
C GLN A 189 -5.80 -2.73 18.09
N LEU A 190 -4.63 -2.12 17.89
CA LEU A 190 -3.36 -2.68 18.35
C LEU A 190 -3.33 -2.84 19.88
N LYS A 191 -3.80 -1.85 20.64
CA LYS A 191 -3.93 -1.94 22.10
C LYS A 191 -4.93 -3.03 22.52
N ARG A 192 -6.07 -3.15 21.83
CA ARG A 192 -7.05 -4.23 22.06
C ARG A 192 -6.42 -5.62 21.88
N LEU A 193 -5.55 -5.78 20.88
CA LEU A 193 -4.87 -7.04 20.55
C LEU A 193 -3.64 -7.33 21.43
N ASP A 194 -3.31 -6.49 22.40
CA ASP A 194 -2.13 -6.61 23.26
C ASP A 194 -0.81 -6.48 22.49
N VAL A 195 -0.76 -5.56 21.52
CA VAL A 195 0.49 -5.22 20.84
C VAL A 195 1.44 -4.56 21.84
N ARG A 196 2.62 -5.15 21.99
CA ARG A 196 3.66 -4.73 22.93
C ARG A 196 4.73 -3.89 22.28
N PHE A 197 4.90 -4.02 20.99
CA PHE A 197 5.91 -3.32 20.21
C PHE A 197 5.54 -3.26 18.73
N GLU A 198 5.94 -2.18 18.06
CA GLU A 198 5.75 -1.99 16.62
C GLU A 198 7.09 -1.83 15.91
N ILE A 199 7.21 -2.43 14.72
CA ILE A 199 8.42 -2.36 13.88
C ILE A 199 8.01 -1.90 12.49
N GLY A 200 8.61 -0.80 12.02
CA GLY A 200 8.31 -0.20 10.71
C GLY A 200 9.55 0.21 9.91
N GLY A 201 9.31 0.83 8.75
CA GLY A 201 10.30 1.36 7.82
C GLY A 201 10.07 2.82 7.47
N HIS A 202 10.06 3.13 6.15
CA HIS A 202 9.66 4.40 5.55
C HIS A 202 10.65 5.56 5.65
N TRP A 203 11.30 5.77 6.79
CA TRP A 203 12.24 6.89 6.96
C TRP A 203 13.70 6.52 6.70
N HIS A 204 13.97 5.27 6.32
CA HIS A 204 15.31 4.76 6.02
C HIS A 204 16.34 4.96 7.15
N GLN A 205 15.89 5.06 8.39
CA GLN A 205 16.71 5.33 9.56
C GLN A 205 16.35 4.43 10.73
N ASN A 206 17.35 4.06 11.51
CA ASN A 206 17.14 3.41 12.79
C ASN A 206 16.77 4.48 13.83
N ILE A 207 15.51 4.49 14.29
CA ILE A 207 14.98 5.49 15.21
C ILE A 207 13.94 4.89 16.16
N ALA A 208 14.03 5.23 17.45
CA ALA A 208 13.03 4.84 18.43
C ALA A 208 11.82 5.77 18.37
N MET A 209 10.63 5.19 18.42
CA MET A 209 9.34 5.87 18.31
C MET A 209 8.41 5.47 19.46
N ASN A 210 7.32 6.20 19.61
CA ASN A 210 6.21 5.84 20.48
C ASN A 210 4.91 6.29 19.82
N TYR A 211 4.00 5.36 19.59
CA TYR A 211 2.73 5.62 18.92
C TYR A 211 1.58 5.50 19.91
N MET A 212 1.15 6.63 20.47
CA MET A 212 0.06 6.70 21.46
C MET A 212 0.28 5.72 22.63
N GLY A 213 1.52 5.56 23.09
CA GLY A 213 1.91 4.67 24.19
C GLY A 213 2.45 3.31 23.76
N ILE A 214 2.32 2.90 22.51
CA ILE A 214 2.97 1.68 22.00
C ILE A 214 4.43 2.02 21.66
N PRO A 215 5.43 1.37 22.30
CA PRO A 215 6.82 1.54 21.93
C PRO A 215 7.07 0.97 20.54
N ALA A 216 7.92 1.65 19.77
CA ALA A 216 8.15 1.29 18.38
C ALA A 216 9.56 1.64 17.92
N VAL A 217 9.93 1.11 16.76
CA VAL A 217 11.08 1.53 15.99
C VAL A 217 10.74 1.65 14.52
N LEU A 218 11.36 2.61 13.85
CA LEU A 218 11.58 2.57 12.41
C LEU A 218 12.99 2.07 12.17
N CYS A 219 13.16 1.24 11.15
CA CYS A 219 14.42 0.63 10.79
C CYS A 219 15.02 1.26 9.53
N ARG A 220 16.34 1.16 9.43
CA ARG A 220 17.07 1.61 8.26
C ARG A 220 16.68 0.82 7.00
N SER A 221 16.77 1.49 5.84
CA SER A 221 16.73 0.84 4.51
C SER A 221 17.90 -0.14 4.33
N THR A 222 17.70 -1.16 3.51
CA THR A 222 18.77 -2.05 3.06
C THR A 222 19.77 -1.36 2.13
N LEU A 223 19.38 -0.24 1.51
CA LEU A 223 20.16 0.47 0.51
C LEU A 223 21.48 1.02 1.07
N SER A 224 22.50 0.96 0.25
CA SER A 224 23.78 1.63 0.52
C SER A 224 23.64 3.16 0.53
N ALA A 225 22.99 3.75 -0.46
CA ALA A 225 22.65 5.19 -0.55
C ALA A 225 23.68 6.15 0.09
N GLY A 226 24.95 6.01 -0.29
CA GLY A 226 26.08 6.76 0.30
C GLY A 226 26.57 6.23 1.66
N ARG A 227 26.08 5.08 2.10
CA ARG A 227 26.51 4.30 3.26
C ARG A 227 26.93 2.89 2.81
N VAL A 228 26.75 1.91 3.66
CA VAL A 228 26.89 0.49 3.29
C VAL A 228 25.53 -0.20 3.37
N PRO A 229 25.26 -1.23 2.54
CA PRO A 229 24.05 -2.03 2.69
C PRO A 229 23.98 -2.68 4.05
N GLY A 230 22.76 -2.96 4.51
CA GLY A 230 22.59 -3.61 5.81
C GLY A 230 21.14 -3.75 6.23
N TYR A 231 20.93 -4.34 7.39
CA TYR A 231 19.63 -4.66 7.96
C TYR A 231 19.71 -4.77 9.49
N ASN A 232 18.61 -5.03 10.15
CA ASN A 232 18.60 -5.23 11.59
C ASN A 232 18.44 -6.71 11.97
N ILE A 233 19.23 -7.18 12.95
CA ILE A 233 18.95 -8.40 13.70
C ILE A 233 18.15 -8.01 14.93
N VAL A 234 17.04 -8.68 15.13
CA VAL A 234 16.15 -8.49 16.27
C VAL A 234 16.23 -9.72 17.18
N ARG A 235 16.39 -9.46 18.47
CA ARG A 235 16.31 -10.48 19.51
C ARG A 235 15.14 -10.17 20.42
N LEU A 236 14.22 -11.12 20.52
CA LEU A 236 12.98 -10.97 21.27
C LEU A 236 12.86 -12.07 22.32
N SER A 237 12.90 -11.69 23.59
CA SER A 237 12.62 -12.57 24.73
C SER A 237 11.27 -12.22 25.36
N PRO A 238 10.76 -13.00 26.33
CA PRO A 238 9.57 -12.62 27.09
C PRO A 238 9.67 -11.28 27.83
N GLU A 239 10.91 -10.84 28.14
CA GLU A 239 11.20 -9.67 28.96
C GLU A 239 11.59 -8.44 28.14
N LYS A 240 12.29 -8.64 27.00
CA LYS A 240 12.82 -7.52 26.22
C LYS A 240 12.93 -7.80 24.72
N ILE A 241 12.97 -6.72 23.94
CA ILE A 241 13.34 -6.72 22.53
C ILE A 241 14.59 -5.86 22.32
N SER A 242 15.50 -6.29 21.44
CA SER A 242 16.70 -5.53 21.08
C SER A 242 16.97 -5.55 19.59
N PHE A 243 17.56 -4.47 19.07
CA PHE A 243 17.85 -4.25 17.66
C PHE A 243 19.33 -3.97 17.45
N SER A 244 20.00 -4.83 16.68
CA SER A 244 21.40 -4.68 16.28
C SER A 244 21.49 -4.49 14.77
N GLU A 245 22.22 -3.47 14.32
CA GLU A 245 22.46 -3.25 12.89
C GLU A 245 23.55 -4.18 12.37
N ARG A 246 23.30 -4.84 11.22
CA ARG A 246 24.32 -5.53 10.45
C ARG A 246 24.70 -4.67 9.24
N LYS A 247 26.00 -4.39 9.13
CA LYS A 247 26.62 -3.59 8.05
C LYS A 247 27.48 -4.48 7.17
N ILE A 248 27.35 -4.32 5.86
CA ILE A 248 28.03 -5.16 4.88
C ILE A 248 29.06 -4.33 4.12
N PHE A 249 30.34 -4.56 4.37
CA PHE A 249 31.47 -3.87 3.77
C PHE A 249 32.14 -4.82 2.73
N GLY A 250 31.54 -4.93 1.54
CA GLY A 250 31.99 -5.90 0.55
C GLY A 250 31.84 -7.35 1.03
N SER A 251 32.94 -8.04 1.33
CA SER A 251 32.94 -9.40 1.90
C SER A 251 32.93 -9.43 3.42
N THR A 252 33.12 -8.29 4.09
CA THR A 252 33.16 -8.22 5.55
C THR A 252 31.82 -7.78 6.09
N VAL A 253 31.27 -8.53 7.04
CA VAL A 253 30.02 -8.20 7.72
C VAL A 253 30.28 -7.94 9.20
N VAL A 254 29.72 -6.87 9.72
CA VAL A 254 29.84 -6.48 11.13
C VAL A 254 28.46 -6.34 11.74
N GLU A 255 28.18 -7.12 12.79
CA GLU A 255 27.02 -6.89 13.65
C GLU A 255 27.43 -5.89 14.74
N MET A 256 26.74 -4.75 14.74
CA MET A 256 26.97 -3.70 15.73
C MET A 256 26.35 -4.07 17.08
N SER A 257 26.82 -3.45 18.15
CA SER A 257 26.11 -3.50 19.44
C SER A 257 24.67 -3.03 19.27
N PRO A 258 23.73 -3.50 20.11
CA PRO A 258 22.34 -3.03 20.03
C PRO A 258 22.28 -1.49 20.07
N TRP A 259 21.59 -0.91 19.10
CA TRP A 259 21.34 0.52 19.05
C TRP A 259 20.07 0.90 19.81
N TYR A 260 19.17 -0.09 20.05
CA TYR A 260 17.96 0.06 20.84
C TYR A 260 17.63 -1.21 21.58
N GLU A 261 17.21 -1.07 22.84
CA GLU A 261 16.65 -2.13 23.68
C GLU A 261 15.42 -1.59 24.41
N TYR A 262 14.40 -2.42 24.56
CA TYR A 262 13.20 -2.08 25.30
C TYR A 262 12.77 -3.25 26.18
N GLU A 263 12.54 -2.98 27.47
CA GLU A 263 12.01 -3.93 28.45
C GLU A 263 10.47 -3.84 28.50
N PHE A 264 9.80 -4.99 28.47
CA PHE A 264 8.35 -5.04 28.47
C PHE A 264 7.75 -4.87 29.87
N HIS A 265 7.00 -3.82 30.10
CA HIS A 265 6.41 -3.48 31.40
C HIS A 265 4.91 -3.86 31.54
N GLY A 266 4.38 -4.69 30.68
CA GLY A 266 2.99 -5.12 30.70
C GLY A 266 2.21 -4.66 29.47
N PRO A 267 0.88 -4.86 29.42
CA PRO A 267 0.03 -4.37 28.34
C PRO A 267 0.08 -2.84 28.24
N VAL A 268 0.05 -2.32 27.01
CA VAL A 268 -0.13 -0.89 26.77
C VAL A 268 -1.59 -0.53 27.08
N VAL A 269 -1.78 0.34 28.05
CA VAL A 269 -3.12 0.82 28.42
C VAL A 269 -3.48 2.03 27.55
N ASP A 270 -4.70 2.03 27.03
CA ASP A 270 -5.19 3.20 26.28
C ASP A 270 -5.57 4.32 27.24
N THR A 271 -4.76 5.37 27.28
CA THR A 271 -4.96 6.58 28.07
C THR A 271 -5.36 7.77 27.21
N VAL A 272 -5.60 7.55 25.92
CA VAL A 272 -5.95 8.59 24.97
C VAL A 272 -7.38 9.03 25.19
N HIS A 273 -7.58 10.34 25.31
CA HIS A 273 -8.92 10.92 25.32
C HIS A 273 -9.40 11.16 23.88
N TYR A 274 -10.65 10.80 23.62
CA TYR A 274 -11.29 10.93 22.31
C TYR A 274 -12.53 11.83 22.42
N ASP A 275 -12.74 12.67 21.41
CA ASP A 275 -13.94 13.50 21.32
C ASP A 275 -15.19 12.70 20.91
N ALA A 276 -16.33 13.39 20.76
CA ALA A 276 -17.61 12.79 20.35
C ALA A 276 -17.58 12.15 18.95
N TYR A 277 -16.59 12.49 18.12
CA TYR A 277 -16.36 11.92 16.78
C TYR A 277 -15.35 10.78 16.79
N GLY A 278 -14.79 10.45 17.96
CA GLY A 278 -13.77 9.42 18.12
C GLY A 278 -12.36 9.86 17.71
N LEU A 279 -12.11 11.16 17.55
CA LEU A 279 -10.80 11.70 17.24
C LEU A 279 -10.03 12.00 18.54
N PRO A 280 -8.71 11.72 18.61
CA PRO A 280 -7.89 12.10 19.76
C PRO A 280 -7.81 13.63 19.90
N ASP A 281 -7.60 14.12 21.12
CA ASP A 281 -7.57 15.57 21.40
C ASP A 281 -6.49 16.31 20.61
N ASP A 282 -5.37 15.66 20.34
CA ASP A 282 -4.23 16.18 19.57
C ASP A 282 -4.30 15.88 18.06
N TYR A 283 -5.47 15.45 17.54
CA TYR A 283 -5.63 15.17 16.11
C TYR A 283 -5.29 16.39 15.26
N PRO A 284 -4.29 16.29 14.36
CA PRO A 284 -3.70 17.46 13.71
C PRO A 284 -4.49 17.98 12.52
N TRP A 285 -5.50 17.23 12.06
CA TRP A 285 -6.29 17.56 10.88
C TRP A 285 -7.58 18.28 11.26
N MET A 286 -8.33 18.74 10.26
CA MET A 286 -9.60 19.43 10.46
C MET A 286 -10.60 18.55 11.23
N ARG A 287 -11.17 19.09 12.29
CA ARG A 287 -12.16 18.41 13.13
C ARG A 287 -13.56 18.64 12.56
N TYR A 288 -14.46 17.69 12.80
CA TYR A 288 -15.83 17.72 12.27
C TYR A 288 -16.74 18.72 12.98
N ASP A 289 -16.37 19.26 14.15
CA ASP A 289 -17.06 20.33 14.86
C ASP A 289 -17.25 21.61 14.03
N VAL A 290 -16.42 21.82 13.01
CA VAL A 290 -16.59 22.90 12.04
C VAL A 290 -17.99 22.89 11.40
N ASN A 291 -18.63 21.72 11.27
CA ASN A 291 -19.96 21.57 10.69
C ASN A 291 -21.03 22.29 11.53
N GLU A 292 -20.83 22.45 12.83
CA GLU A 292 -21.75 23.19 13.72
C GLU A 292 -21.91 24.66 13.35
N ARG A 293 -20.93 25.22 12.63
CA ARG A 293 -20.98 26.60 12.10
C ARG A 293 -21.90 26.76 10.89
N TYR A 294 -22.37 25.65 10.34
CA TYR A 294 -23.19 25.61 9.13
C TYR A 294 -24.51 24.86 9.34
N PRO A 295 -25.39 25.32 10.24
CA PRO A 295 -26.60 24.60 10.62
C PRO A 295 -27.60 24.43 9.46
N GLN A 296 -27.44 25.21 8.36
CA GLN A 296 -28.21 25.05 7.12
C GLN A 296 -27.79 23.83 6.31
N VAL A 297 -26.57 23.28 6.55
CA VAL A 297 -26.08 22.04 5.93
C VAL A 297 -26.43 20.89 6.83
N ARG A 298 -27.21 19.95 6.33
CA ARG A 298 -27.63 18.77 7.09
C ARG A 298 -27.38 17.50 6.30
N GLU A 299 -27.04 16.43 7.00
CA GLU A 299 -26.99 15.09 6.43
C GLU A 299 -28.42 14.66 6.06
N VAL A 300 -28.65 14.28 4.82
CA VAL A 300 -29.96 13.76 4.36
C VAL A 300 -30.02 12.25 4.59
N TRP A 301 -28.94 11.54 4.25
CA TRP A 301 -28.74 10.13 4.53
C TRP A 301 -27.25 9.80 4.52
N LYS A 302 -26.91 8.68 5.16
CA LYS A 302 -25.56 8.14 5.21
C LYS A 302 -25.60 6.63 4.97
N GLN A 303 -24.70 6.11 4.16
CA GLN A 303 -24.51 4.69 3.97
C GLN A 303 -23.02 4.33 4.16
N VAL A 304 -22.76 3.23 4.85
CA VAL A 304 -21.41 2.74 5.14
C VAL A 304 -21.21 1.40 4.43
N PHE A 305 -20.10 1.29 3.71
CA PHE A 305 -19.71 0.07 2.99
C PHE A 305 -18.50 -0.58 3.67
N GLY A 306 -18.37 -1.90 3.56
CA GLY A 306 -17.27 -2.67 4.16
C GLY A 306 -15.92 -2.53 3.46
N ALA A 307 -15.83 -1.74 2.37
CA ALA A 307 -14.61 -1.52 1.62
C ALA A 307 -14.45 -0.05 1.23
N ASN A 308 -13.23 0.34 0.87
CA ASN A 308 -12.92 1.71 0.48
C ASN A 308 -13.62 2.13 -0.83
N LEU A 309 -14.02 3.39 -0.88
CA LEU A 309 -14.38 4.10 -2.12
C LEU A 309 -13.09 4.66 -2.73
N ALA A 310 -12.49 3.93 -3.66
CA ALA A 310 -11.22 4.31 -4.30
C ALA A 310 -11.42 4.95 -5.68
N ALA A 311 -12.66 5.20 -6.08
CA ALA A 311 -13.03 5.80 -7.37
C ALA A 311 -14.17 6.79 -7.19
N GLY A 312 -14.39 7.62 -8.21
CA GLY A 312 -15.51 8.56 -8.25
C GLY A 312 -16.85 7.90 -8.60
N PHE A 313 -17.87 8.73 -8.67
CA PHE A 313 -19.23 8.32 -8.99
C PHE A 313 -19.60 8.69 -10.43
N ALA A 314 -20.34 7.81 -11.11
CA ALA A 314 -21.15 8.18 -12.25
C ALA A 314 -22.58 8.45 -11.78
N VAL A 315 -23.18 9.57 -12.22
CA VAL A 315 -24.53 9.94 -11.81
C VAL A 315 -25.43 10.06 -13.04
N LYS A 316 -26.62 9.48 -12.95
CA LYS A 316 -27.65 9.63 -13.99
C LYS A 316 -29.04 9.61 -13.37
N GLY A 317 -29.79 10.70 -13.55
CA GLY A 317 -31.11 10.88 -12.94
C GLY A 317 -30.99 10.85 -11.41
N ASP A 318 -31.75 9.97 -10.78
CA ASP A 318 -31.79 9.75 -9.34
C ASP A 318 -30.85 8.63 -8.83
N ARG A 319 -29.90 8.21 -9.65
CA ARG A 319 -29.00 7.08 -9.35
C ARG A 319 -27.53 7.47 -9.40
N ALA A 320 -26.78 6.94 -8.45
CA ALA A 320 -25.32 6.97 -8.44
C ALA A 320 -24.76 5.56 -8.60
N TYR A 321 -23.68 5.46 -9.39
CA TYR A 321 -22.97 4.22 -9.69
C TYR A 321 -21.52 4.37 -9.30
N PHE A 322 -20.99 3.45 -8.52
CA PHE A 322 -19.61 3.50 -8.06
C PHE A 322 -19.09 2.11 -7.71
N PRO A 323 -17.80 1.86 -7.89
CA PRO A 323 -17.14 0.66 -7.40
C PRO A 323 -16.64 0.85 -5.97
N LEU A 324 -16.52 -0.25 -5.25
CA LEU A 324 -15.68 -0.37 -4.06
C LEU A 324 -14.32 -0.97 -4.45
N ALA A 325 -13.27 -0.63 -3.72
CA ALA A 325 -11.93 -1.19 -3.93
C ALA A 325 -11.91 -2.72 -3.88
N SER A 326 -12.82 -3.35 -3.13
CA SER A 326 -13.01 -4.81 -3.09
C SER A 326 -13.51 -5.45 -4.40
N GLY A 327 -13.84 -4.62 -5.43
CA GLY A 327 -14.32 -5.12 -6.72
C GLY A 327 -15.82 -5.28 -6.84
N THR A 328 -16.59 -4.61 -5.99
CA THR A 328 -18.06 -4.59 -6.08
C THR A 328 -18.52 -3.27 -6.66
N VAL A 329 -19.31 -3.32 -7.74
CA VAL A 329 -19.98 -2.15 -8.33
C VAL A 329 -21.38 -2.04 -7.78
N ASN A 330 -21.75 -0.84 -7.33
CA ASN A 330 -23.03 -0.54 -6.69
C ASN A 330 -23.81 0.50 -7.50
N CYS A 331 -25.13 0.37 -7.48
CA CYS A 331 -26.07 1.40 -7.86
C CYS A 331 -26.94 1.73 -6.66
N ILE A 332 -26.99 3.00 -6.28
CA ILE A 332 -27.82 3.49 -5.17
C ILE A 332 -28.79 4.55 -5.64
N SER A 333 -29.88 4.70 -4.89
CA SER A 333 -30.80 5.83 -5.01
C SER A 333 -30.20 7.08 -4.37
N LEU A 334 -30.18 8.20 -5.08
CA LEU A 334 -29.75 9.50 -4.51
C LEU A 334 -30.77 10.07 -3.53
N LYS A 335 -32.02 9.59 -3.56
CA LYS A 335 -33.09 10.10 -2.71
C LYS A 335 -32.89 9.70 -1.25
N ASP A 336 -32.49 8.46 -1.01
CA ASP A 336 -32.48 7.83 0.32
C ASP A 336 -31.30 6.90 0.57
N GLY A 337 -30.36 6.78 -0.39
CA GLY A 337 -29.16 6.00 -0.27
C GLY A 337 -29.35 4.48 -0.37
N HIS A 338 -30.58 3.95 -0.56
CA HIS A 338 -30.75 2.51 -0.64
C HIS A 338 -30.06 1.91 -1.88
N THR A 339 -29.51 0.70 -1.74
CA THR A 339 -28.88 -0.06 -2.82
C THR A 339 -29.94 -0.64 -3.75
N ILE A 340 -29.91 -0.20 -5.02
CA ILE A 340 -30.81 -0.70 -6.09
C ILE A 340 -30.30 -2.04 -6.61
N TRP A 341 -29.00 -2.11 -6.90
CA TRP A 341 -28.31 -3.35 -7.25
C TRP A 341 -26.83 -3.27 -6.87
N SER A 342 -26.21 -4.42 -6.69
CA SER A 342 -24.80 -4.59 -6.39
C SER A 342 -24.27 -5.81 -7.13
N LYS A 343 -23.04 -5.74 -7.68
CA LYS A 343 -22.40 -6.82 -8.42
C LYS A 343 -20.92 -6.90 -8.15
N SER A 344 -20.42 -8.08 -7.74
CA SER A 344 -19.01 -8.36 -7.54
C SER A 344 -18.33 -8.89 -8.81
N PHE A 345 -17.07 -8.47 -9.02
CA PHE A 345 -16.20 -8.90 -10.11
C PHE A 345 -15.00 -9.73 -9.62
N GLY A 346 -14.84 -9.90 -8.32
CA GLY A 346 -13.79 -10.74 -7.73
C GLY A 346 -12.36 -10.17 -7.83
N SER A 347 -12.21 -8.94 -8.35
CA SER A 347 -10.94 -8.23 -8.47
C SER A 347 -11.13 -6.76 -8.17
N LYS A 348 -10.11 -6.09 -7.64
CA LYS A 348 -10.13 -4.69 -7.23
C LYS A 348 -10.56 -3.76 -8.39
N ILE A 349 -11.29 -2.69 -8.09
CA ILE A 349 -11.72 -1.68 -9.08
C ILE A 349 -11.39 -0.29 -8.55
N TYR A 350 -10.52 0.42 -9.28
CA TYR A 350 -10.10 1.80 -9.00
C TYR A 350 -10.57 2.79 -10.07
N SER A 351 -11.15 2.28 -11.14
CA SER A 351 -11.67 3.03 -12.28
C SER A 351 -12.97 3.73 -11.91
N THR A 352 -13.03 5.05 -12.02
CA THR A 352 -14.31 5.80 -11.95
C THR A 352 -15.17 5.42 -13.15
N PRO A 353 -16.40 4.94 -12.95
CA PRO A 353 -17.25 4.55 -14.08
C PRO A 353 -17.69 5.74 -14.92
N ALA A 354 -17.85 5.52 -16.22
CA ALA A 354 -18.52 6.45 -17.13
C ALA A 354 -19.89 5.90 -17.55
N ILE A 355 -20.88 6.78 -17.73
CA ILE A 355 -22.24 6.38 -18.10
C ILE A 355 -22.74 7.13 -19.32
N SER A 356 -23.33 6.42 -20.28
CA SER A 356 -24.03 6.97 -21.43
C SER A 356 -25.25 6.13 -21.77
N GLY A 357 -26.41 6.76 -21.87
CA GLY A 357 -27.68 6.03 -22.04
C GLY A 357 -27.88 5.02 -20.90
N ASN A 358 -28.13 3.75 -21.22
CA ASN A 358 -28.23 2.64 -20.27
C ASN A 358 -26.95 1.78 -20.27
N THR A 359 -25.78 2.41 -20.47
CA THR A 359 -24.49 1.70 -20.47
C THR A 359 -23.53 2.35 -19.50
N LEU A 360 -23.10 1.61 -18.49
CA LEU A 360 -22.09 1.93 -17.50
C LEU A 360 -20.80 1.22 -17.89
N VAL A 361 -19.66 1.94 -17.98
CA VAL A 361 -18.37 1.37 -18.39
C VAL A 361 -17.31 1.68 -17.33
N PHE A 362 -16.46 0.71 -17.03
CA PHE A 362 -15.31 0.87 -16.11
C PHE A 362 -14.20 -0.15 -16.42
N GLY A 363 -13.00 0.14 -15.95
CA GLY A 363 -11.87 -0.79 -15.96
C GLY A 363 -11.80 -1.62 -14.68
N CYS A 364 -11.24 -2.82 -14.76
CA CYS A 364 -11.03 -3.72 -13.61
C CYS A 364 -9.60 -4.25 -13.59
N THR A 365 -9.09 -4.54 -12.40
CA THR A 365 -7.71 -5.04 -12.22
C THR A 365 -7.54 -6.50 -12.69
N ASP A 366 -8.61 -7.19 -13.07
CA ASP A 366 -8.55 -8.50 -13.73
C ASP A 366 -8.11 -8.44 -15.22
N GLY A 367 -7.79 -7.24 -15.71
CA GLY A 367 -7.39 -7.03 -17.09
C GLY A 367 -8.55 -6.87 -18.07
N LYS A 368 -9.70 -6.41 -17.60
CA LYS A 368 -10.86 -6.19 -18.47
C LYS A 368 -11.46 -4.81 -18.36
N VAL A 369 -12.05 -4.34 -19.46
CA VAL A 369 -13.02 -3.26 -19.48
C VAL A 369 -14.40 -3.86 -19.54
N TYR A 370 -15.26 -3.47 -18.61
CA TYR A 370 -16.65 -3.96 -18.53
C TYR A 370 -17.64 -2.89 -18.94
N ALA A 371 -18.70 -3.31 -19.64
CA ALA A 371 -19.91 -2.52 -19.80
C ALA A 371 -21.12 -3.25 -19.21
N LEU A 372 -21.87 -2.53 -18.37
CA LEU A 372 -23.06 -3.05 -17.73
C LEU A 372 -24.31 -2.31 -18.22
N LYS A 373 -25.47 -2.94 -18.11
CA LYS A 373 -26.74 -2.21 -18.12
C LYS A 373 -26.86 -1.44 -16.80
N ALA A 374 -27.00 -0.12 -16.90
CA ALA A 374 -27.15 0.73 -15.72
C ALA A 374 -28.43 0.44 -14.94
N SER A 375 -29.47 -0.13 -15.60
CA SER A 375 -30.75 -0.46 -14.97
C SER A 375 -30.66 -1.57 -13.92
N ASP A 376 -29.85 -2.59 -14.17
CA ASP A 376 -29.85 -3.86 -13.41
C ASP A 376 -28.47 -4.47 -13.14
N GLY A 377 -27.37 -3.85 -13.61
CA GLY A 377 -26.00 -4.32 -13.44
C GLY A 377 -25.62 -5.55 -14.29
N SER A 378 -26.48 -6.00 -15.22
CA SER A 378 -26.14 -7.11 -16.10
C SER A 378 -25.05 -6.72 -17.10
N VAL A 379 -24.09 -7.64 -17.37
CA VAL A 379 -22.99 -7.41 -18.31
C VAL A 379 -23.53 -7.33 -19.73
N LYS A 380 -23.19 -6.27 -20.46
CA LYS A 380 -23.47 -6.11 -21.89
C LYS A 380 -22.34 -6.69 -22.74
N TRP A 381 -21.13 -6.34 -22.39
CA TRP A 381 -19.90 -6.83 -23.01
C TRP A 381 -18.70 -6.68 -22.05
N GLU A 382 -17.65 -7.40 -22.34
CA GLU A 382 -16.32 -7.25 -21.74
C GLU A 382 -15.28 -7.22 -22.85
N TYR A 383 -14.18 -6.48 -22.61
CA TYR A 383 -13.01 -6.40 -23.48
C TYR A 383 -11.76 -6.74 -22.68
N ALA A 384 -11.02 -7.77 -23.10
CA ALA A 384 -9.81 -8.22 -22.42
C ALA A 384 -8.58 -7.41 -22.87
N THR A 385 -7.72 -7.07 -21.93
CA THR A 385 -6.42 -6.44 -22.10
C THR A 385 -5.33 -7.36 -21.58
N ALA A 386 -4.05 -7.05 -21.85
CA ALA A 386 -2.94 -7.90 -21.41
C ALA A 386 -2.56 -7.73 -19.93
N LYS A 387 -2.90 -6.57 -19.32
CA LYS A 387 -2.66 -6.25 -17.90
C LYS A 387 -3.89 -5.56 -17.31
N SER A 388 -3.83 -5.16 -16.05
CA SER A 388 -4.92 -4.47 -15.33
C SER A 388 -5.39 -3.20 -16.02
N VAL A 389 -6.65 -2.82 -15.84
CA VAL A 389 -7.23 -1.57 -16.32
C VAL A 389 -7.63 -0.72 -15.11
N LEU A 390 -6.75 0.19 -14.72
CA LEU A 390 -6.94 1.12 -13.60
C LEU A 390 -7.60 2.43 -14.05
N ALA A 391 -7.40 2.78 -15.34
CA ALA A 391 -7.85 4.03 -15.90
C ALA A 391 -9.37 4.16 -15.91
N SER A 392 -9.83 5.37 -15.63
CA SER A 392 -11.23 5.75 -15.78
C SER A 392 -11.56 6.02 -17.25
N PRO A 393 -12.62 5.42 -17.83
CA PRO A 393 -12.97 5.63 -19.23
C PRO A 393 -13.64 7.00 -19.47
N LEU A 394 -13.47 7.52 -20.67
CA LEU A 394 -14.26 8.60 -21.22
C LEU A 394 -15.24 8.04 -22.27
N ILE A 395 -16.50 8.44 -22.23
CA ILE A 395 -17.46 8.10 -23.29
C ILE A 395 -17.80 9.37 -24.08
N MET A 396 -17.53 9.35 -25.39
CA MET A 396 -17.80 10.47 -26.27
C MET A 396 -18.26 9.93 -27.64
N ASN A 397 -19.38 10.44 -28.17
CA ASN A 397 -19.91 10.07 -29.49
C ASN A 397 -20.08 8.56 -29.74
N GLY A 398 -20.48 7.81 -28.72
CA GLY A 398 -20.64 6.34 -28.81
C GLY A 398 -19.35 5.55 -28.81
N ILE A 399 -18.23 6.18 -28.46
CA ILE A 399 -16.92 5.55 -28.29
C ILE A 399 -16.47 5.66 -26.84
N VAL A 400 -15.83 4.61 -26.34
CA VAL A 400 -15.18 4.51 -25.02
C VAL A 400 -13.68 4.65 -25.22
N TYR A 401 -13.07 5.67 -24.62
CA TYR A 401 -11.62 5.88 -24.61
C TYR A 401 -11.05 5.49 -23.26
N VAL A 402 -10.08 4.57 -23.23
CA VAL A 402 -9.54 4.04 -21.99
C VAL A 402 -8.08 3.58 -22.14
N GLY A 403 -7.25 3.92 -21.17
CA GLY A 403 -5.89 3.41 -21.04
C GLY A 403 -5.84 2.09 -20.25
N GLY A 404 -4.73 1.39 -20.34
CA GLY A 404 -4.45 0.17 -19.56
C GLY A 404 -3.04 0.14 -19.00
N SER A 405 -2.77 -0.81 -18.12
CA SER A 405 -1.41 -1.06 -17.61
C SER A 405 -0.53 -1.84 -18.59
N ASP A 406 -1.10 -2.27 -19.71
CA ASP A 406 -0.40 -2.95 -20.81
C ASP A 406 0.20 -2.00 -21.86
N ASN A 407 0.49 -0.76 -21.44
CA ASN A 407 1.10 0.27 -22.29
C ASN A 407 0.31 0.58 -23.57
N ALA A 408 -1.01 0.45 -23.51
CA ALA A 408 -1.89 0.74 -24.63
C ALA A 408 -3.06 1.65 -24.24
N PHE A 409 -3.50 2.47 -25.20
CA PHE A 409 -4.69 3.29 -25.10
C PHE A 409 -5.66 2.91 -26.23
N ARG A 410 -6.97 2.83 -25.93
CA ARG A 410 -7.96 2.22 -26.82
C ARG A 410 -9.18 3.07 -26.99
N ALA A 411 -9.76 2.98 -28.20
CA ALA A 411 -11.14 3.39 -28.48
C ALA A 411 -11.98 2.13 -28.74
N LEU A 412 -13.03 1.94 -27.94
CA LEU A 412 -13.94 0.82 -28.07
C LEU A 412 -15.33 1.33 -28.47
N ASP A 413 -16.01 0.62 -29.34
CA ASP A 413 -17.42 0.92 -29.66
C ASP A 413 -18.31 0.67 -28.43
N LEU A 414 -19.04 1.67 -27.97
CA LEU A 414 -19.84 1.62 -26.75
C LEU A 414 -20.93 0.55 -26.79
N LYS A 415 -21.46 0.22 -27.96
CA LYS A 415 -22.56 -0.73 -28.12
C LYS A 415 -22.07 -2.18 -28.10
N THR A 416 -20.91 -2.43 -28.70
CA THR A 416 -20.42 -3.78 -28.97
C THR A 416 -19.18 -4.18 -28.18
N GLY A 417 -18.44 -3.23 -27.62
CA GLY A 417 -17.14 -3.45 -26.96
C GLY A 417 -15.99 -3.73 -27.92
N LYS A 418 -16.21 -3.72 -29.23
CA LYS A 418 -15.14 -3.97 -30.20
C LYS A 418 -14.19 -2.80 -30.30
N ALA A 419 -12.89 -3.08 -30.42
CA ALA A 419 -11.89 -2.06 -30.63
C ALA A 419 -12.11 -1.38 -32.01
N VAL A 420 -12.17 -0.04 -31.99
CA VAL A 420 -12.16 0.81 -33.18
C VAL A 420 -10.71 1.05 -33.60
N TRP A 421 -9.87 1.37 -32.60
CA TRP A 421 -8.43 1.46 -32.77
C TRP A 421 -7.73 1.21 -31.42
N THR A 422 -6.44 0.86 -31.49
CA THR A 422 -5.55 0.70 -30.35
C THR A 422 -4.22 1.40 -30.66
N TYR A 423 -3.79 2.27 -29.75
CA TYR A 423 -2.47 2.91 -29.78
C TYR A 423 -1.57 2.21 -28.75
N THR A 424 -0.43 1.66 -29.20
CA THR A 424 0.51 0.86 -28.40
C THR A 424 1.82 1.60 -28.07
N GLY A 425 1.92 2.89 -28.41
CA GLY A 425 3.08 3.75 -28.14
C GLY A 425 3.11 4.37 -26.75
N VAL A 426 2.33 3.87 -25.80
CA VAL A 426 2.22 4.43 -24.45
C VAL A 426 3.42 4.00 -23.61
N GLU A 427 4.13 4.97 -23.01
CA GLU A 427 5.14 4.70 -21.99
C GLU A 427 4.55 4.89 -20.60
N GLY A 428 4.61 3.86 -19.77
CA GLY A 428 3.98 3.81 -18.45
C GLY A 428 2.45 3.68 -18.54
N HIS A 429 1.82 3.24 -17.47
CA HIS A 429 0.38 3.01 -17.45
C HIS A 429 -0.41 4.29 -17.19
N ALA A 430 -1.64 4.35 -17.73
CA ALA A 430 -2.61 5.41 -17.47
C ALA A 430 -3.56 4.98 -16.34
N ILE A 431 -3.95 5.94 -15.49
CA ILE A 431 -4.90 5.71 -14.39
C ILE A 431 -6.04 6.73 -14.33
N SER A 432 -5.82 7.98 -14.76
CA SER A 432 -6.85 9.01 -14.76
C SER A 432 -7.82 8.88 -15.94
N SER A 433 -8.91 9.65 -15.87
CA SER A 433 -9.81 9.83 -17.00
C SER A 433 -9.16 10.76 -18.05
N PRO A 434 -9.24 10.44 -19.35
CA PRO A 434 -8.77 11.35 -20.38
C PRO A 434 -9.70 12.55 -20.54
N TYR A 435 -9.16 13.68 -20.99
CA TYR A 435 -9.93 14.73 -21.64
C TYR A 435 -10.22 14.33 -23.10
N GLY A 436 -11.38 14.70 -23.65
CA GLY A 436 -11.67 14.48 -25.05
C GLY A 436 -12.61 15.52 -25.64
N ASP A 437 -12.36 15.87 -26.92
CA ASP A 437 -13.23 16.68 -27.78
C ASP A 437 -13.26 16.11 -29.21
N GLN A 438 -13.81 16.85 -30.19
CA GLN A 438 -13.88 16.39 -31.57
C GLN A 438 -12.53 16.30 -32.29
N GLU A 439 -11.48 16.92 -31.74
CA GLU A 439 -10.18 17.05 -32.37
C GLU A 439 -9.12 16.16 -31.67
N ARG A 440 -9.32 15.86 -30.38
CA ARG A 440 -8.28 15.18 -29.59
C ARG A 440 -8.82 14.36 -28.42
N VAL A 441 -8.03 13.38 -28.01
CA VAL A 441 -8.12 12.72 -26.70
C VAL A 441 -6.76 12.87 -26.01
N VAL A 442 -6.76 13.45 -24.79
CA VAL A 442 -5.54 13.77 -24.05
C VAL A 442 -5.51 13.01 -22.72
N PHE A 443 -4.41 12.35 -22.44
CA PHE A 443 -4.25 11.55 -21.21
C PHE A 443 -2.80 11.54 -20.69
N GLY A 444 -2.64 11.48 -19.39
CA GLY A 444 -1.34 11.37 -18.73
C GLY A 444 -0.99 9.91 -18.34
N THR A 445 0.31 9.64 -18.20
CA THR A 445 0.81 8.31 -17.84
C THR A 445 1.94 8.38 -16.81
N TRP A 446 2.22 7.25 -16.15
CA TRP A 446 3.37 7.09 -15.26
C TRP A 446 4.73 7.02 -15.99
N GLY A 447 4.74 7.15 -17.31
CA GLY A 447 5.93 7.36 -18.14
C GLY A 447 6.39 8.82 -18.22
N ARG A 448 5.90 9.72 -17.37
CA ARG A 448 6.18 11.17 -17.37
C ARG A 448 5.65 11.88 -18.62
N LYS A 449 4.70 11.29 -19.33
CA LYS A 449 4.21 11.78 -20.61
C LYS A 449 2.72 12.13 -20.56
N LEU A 450 2.38 13.15 -21.34
CA LEU A 450 1.03 13.51 -21.70
C LEU A 450 0.89 13.33 -23.20
N TYR A 451 -0.09 12.55 -23.61
CA TYR A 451 -0.36 12.21 -25.01
C TYR A 451 -1.58 12.96 -25.52
N SER A 452 -1.55 13.35 -26.80
CA SER A 452 -2.74 13.75 -27.56
C SER A 452 -2.87 12.86 -28.78
N LEU A 453 -4.02 12.20 -28.91
CA LEU A 453 -4.34 11.35 -30.05
C LEU A 453 -5.57 11.90 -30.81
N ASP A 454 -5.61 11.66 -32.12
CA ASP A 454 -6.80 11.88 -32.94
C ASP A 454 -7.90 10.90 -32.48
N PRO A 455 -9.08 11.37 -32.08
CA PRO A 455 -10.12 10.52 -31.51
C PRO A 455 -10.71 9.52 -32.50
N LYS A 456 -10.63 9.79 -33.81
CA LYS A 456 -11.21 8.91 -34.85
C LYS A 456 -10.25 7.82 -35.28
N THR A 457 -8.97 8.11 -35.34
CA THR A 457 -7.95 7.22 -35.92
C THR A 457 -6.96 6.65 -34.92
N GLY A 458 -6.85 7.21 -33.70
CA GLY A 458 -5.86 6.88 -32.70
C GLY A 458 -4.44 7.33 -33.06
N ARG A 459 -4.27 8.13 -34.15
CA ARG A 459 -2.97 8.64 -34.53
C ARG A 459 -2.49 9.66 -33.52
N GLU A 460 -1.22 9.53 -33.10
CA GLU A 460 -0.53 10.50 -32.26
C GLU A 460 -0.48 11.87 -32.94
N GLN A 461 -0.90 12.91 -32.23
CA GLN A 461 -0.80 14.29 -32.65
C GLN A 461 0.43 14.96 -32.04
N TRP A 462 0.63 14.75 -30.75
CA TRP A 462 1.80 15.19 -30.02
C TRP A 462 1.97 14.43 -28.69
N VAL A 463 3.19 14.46 -28.17
CA VAL A 463 3.56 14.01 -26.85
C VAL A 463 4.31 15.12 -26.15
N TRP A 464 3.87 15.47 -24.93
CA TRP A 464 4.61 16.35 -24.04
C TRP A 464 5.20 15.54 -22.89
N THR A 465 6.37 15.93 -22.38
CA THR A 465 7.02 15.26 -21.26
C THR A 465 7.37 16.27 -20.17
N VAL A 466 7.08 15.90 -18.92
CA VAL A 466 7.58 16.67 -17.77
C VAL A 466 9.11 16.53 -17.71
N GLY A 467 9.82 17.66 -17.56
CA GLY A 467 11.28 17.73 -17.61
C GLY A 467 12.01 17.13 -16.40
N LYS A 468 11.30 16.52 -15.45
CA LYS A 468 11.88 15.92 -14.25
C LYS A 468 12.22 14.45 -14.47
N PRO A 469 13.35 13.93 -13.94
CA PRO A 469 13.78 12.55 -14.19
C PRO A 469 12.95 11.50 -13.46
N SER A 470 12.36 11.82 -12.29
CA SER A 470 11.61 10.87 -11.49
C SER A 470 10.23 10.59 -12.07
N ARG A 471 9.85 9.31 -12.13
CA ARG A 471 8.50 8.84 -12.48
C ARG A 471 7.42 9.37 -11.53
N MET A 472 7.76 9.69 -10.28
CA MET A 472 6.85 10.30 -9.29
C MET A 472 6.28 11.64 -9.77
N HIS A 473 6.98 12.35 -10.67
CA HIS A 473 6.52 13.60 -11.27
C HIS A 473 5.66 13.40 -12.54
N SER A 474 5.07 12.24 -12.71
CA SER A 474 4.25 11.93 -13.89
C SER A 474 2.85 12.56 -13.81
N PRO A 475 2.26 12.97 -14.95
CA PRO A 475 0.91 13.50 -15.02
C PRO A 475 -0.19 12.42 -14.97
N ALA A 476 0.11 11.23 -14.45
CA ALA A 476 -0.77 10.06 -14.50
C ALA A 476 -2.05 10.21 -13.68
N HIS A 477 -1.99 10.88 -12.53
CA HIS A 477 -3.16 11.12 -11.66
C HIS A 477 -4.04 12.28 -12.13
N CYS A 478 -3.52 13.15 -12.98
CA CYS A 478 -4.23 14.36 -13.36
C CYS A 478 -5.23 14.10 -14.46
N VAL A 479 -6.43 14.67 -14.36
CA VAL A 479 -7.38 14.79 -15.45
C VAL A 479 -7.02 16.07 -16.21
N PRO A 480 -6.59 16.00 -17.49
CA PRO A 480 -6.29 17.19 -18.26
C PRO A 480 -7.55 18.03 -18.49
N VAL A 481 -7.40 19.34 -18.48
CA VAL A 481 -8.51 20.28 -18.71
C VAL A 481 -8.19 21.18 -19.90
N TYR A 482 -9.15 21.35 -20.82
CA TYR A 482 -9.02 22.24 -21.96
C TYR A 482 -9.73 23.57 -21.70
N ALA A 483 -9.05 24.67 -21.98
CA ALA A 483 -9.63 25.99 -22.02
C ALA A 483 -8.85 26.91 -22.97
N ALA A 484 -9.55 27.70 -23.80
CA ALA A 484 -8.98 28.75 -24.66
C ALA A 484 -7.75 28.28 -25.48
N GLY A 485 -7.84 27.14 -26.14
CA GLY A 485 -6.77 26.58 -26.98
C GLY A 485 -5.60 25.95 -26.23
N ARG A 486 -5.75 25.72 -24.92
CA ARG A 486 -4.70 25.17 -24.06
C ARG A 486 -5.18 23.94 -23.30
N ILE A 487 -4.26 23.02 -23.06
CA ILE A 487 -4.42 21.92 -22.10
C ILE A 487 -3.72 22.31 -20.81
N PHE A 488 -4.45 22.27 -19.72
CA PHE A 488 -3.89 22.46 -18.37
C PHE A 488 -3.75 21.10 -17.68
N VAL A 489 -2.60 20.89 -17.05
CA VAL A 489 -2.31 19.68 -16.28
C VAL A 489 -1.53 20.04 -15.02
N ALA A 490 -2.02 19.58 -13.86
CA ALA A 490 -1.28 19.67 -12.61
C ALA A 490 -0.40 18.43 -12.48
N VAL A 491 0.83 18.59 -12.00
CA VAL A 491 1.81 17.51 -11.88
C VAL A 491 2.37 17.49 -10.47
N PRO A 492 2.70 16.32 -9.90
CA PRO A 492 3.25 16.21 -8.53
C PRO A 492 4.58 16.94 -8.28
N ASP A 493 5.22 17.50 -9.32
CA ASP A 493 6.36 18.42 -9.18
C ASP A 493 5.97 19.81 -8.67
N ARG A 494 4.71 19.99 -8.23
CA ARG A 494 4.09 21.21 -7.71
C ARG A 494 3.86 22.30 -8.74
N ASN A 495 3.81 21.95 -10.02
CA ASN A 495 3.52 22.89 -11.11
C ASN A 495 2.19 22.57 -11.79
N VAL A 496 1.54 23.60 -12.27
CA VAL A 496 0.45 23.54 -13.24
C VAL A 496 1.00 24.02 -14.58
N TYR A 497 0.94 23.15 -15.57
CA TYR A 497 1.44 23.43 -16.91
C TYR A 497 0.30 23.83 -17.85
N ALA A 498 0.54 24.83 -18.70
CA ALA A 498 -0.30 25.20 -19.82
C ALA A 498 0.40 24.83 -21.12
N ILE A 499 -0.22 23.94 -21.88
CA ILE A 499 0.30 23.35 -23.12
C ILE A 499 -0.60 23.76 -24.27
N ASP A 500 -0.02 24.23 -25.38
CA ASP A 500 -0.78 24.52 -26.59
C ASP A 500 -1.48 23.25 -27.10
N ALA A 501 -2.79 23.30 -27.18
CA ALA A 501 -3.61 22.11 -27.45
C ALA A 501 -3.40 21.54 -28.86
N LYS A 502 -2.92 22.34 -29.82
CA LYS A 502 -2.69 21.93 -31.22
C LYS A 502 -1.32 21.35 -31.42
N THR A 503 -0.29 21.91 -30.75
CA THR A 503 1.12 21.59 -31.04
C THR A 503 1.81 20.79 -29.95
N GLY A 504 1.22 20.69 -28.74
CA GLY A 504 1.86 20.08 -27.58
C GLY A 504 3.00 20.89 -26.97
N LYS A 505 3.21 22.14 -27.45
CA LYS A 505 4.28 23.00 -26.92
C LYS A 505 3.87 23.57 -25.57
N GLU A 506 4.74 23.46 -24.57
CA GLU A 506 4.57 24.15 -23.31
C GLU A 506 4.59 25.67 -23.53
N LEU A 507 3.59 26.37 -23.03
CA LEU A 507 3.46 27.82 -23.13
C LEU A 507 4.00 28.49 -21.86
N PHE A 508 3.62 27.97 -20.71
CA PHE A 508 4.09 28.41 -19.39
C PHE A 508 3.73 27.37 -18.34
N HIS A 509 4.34 27.50 -17.18
CA HIS A 509 3.90 26.79 -15.96
C HIS A 509 3.88 27.76 -14.78
N VAL A 510 3.11 27.41 -13.76
CA VAL A 510 2.98 28.16 -12.51
C VAL A 510 3.28 27.21 -11.35
N ALA A 511 4.28 27.59 -10.54
CA ALA A 511 4.58 26.90 -9.31
C ALA A 511 3.60 27.29 -8.19
N GLY A 512 3.27 26.38 -7.29
CA GLY A 512 2.44 26.68 -6.10
C GLY A 512 1.32 25.68 -5.84
N GLY A 513 1.26 24.58 -6.59
CA GLY A 513 0.42 23.44 -6.21
C GLY A 513 0.95 22.77 -4.95
N ARG A 514 0.09 22.32 -4.06
CA ARG A 514 0.42 21.24 -3.13
C ARG A 514 0.32 19.92 -3.88
N ASP A 515 0.90 18.86 -3.31
CA ASP A 515 0.85 17.51 -3.88
C ASP A 515 -0.61 17.17 -4.27
N ALA A 516 -0.81 16.83 -5.54
CA ALA A 516 -2.12 16.55 -6.11
C ALA A 516 -2.57 15.13 -5.75
#